data_646139acf29327d0ac25394fcd04580e
#
_entry.id   646139acf29327d0ac25394fcd04580e
#
_cell.length_a   1.000
_cell.length_b   1.000
_cell.length_c   1.000
_cell.angle_alpha   90.00
_cell.angle_beta   90.00
_cell.angle_gamma   90.00
#
_symmetry.space_group_name_H-M   'P 1'
#
loop_
_entity.id
_entity.type
_entity.pdbx_description
1 polymer ?
#
loop_
_entity_poly.entity_id
_entity_poly.type
_entity_poly.pdbx_seq_one_letter_code
_entity_poly.pdbx_strand_id
1 'polypeptide(L)'
;MTTPTPDTAPADISGADPVFYLDLPDARIVATEALLEAGENIADTIDARAMSCIYGDAGLGKTFSVHAALKEVAPDLVLLLQFRARPTPRDIRMELFDVLHLEGKPPAHPSEFDRLLKRSLARRPYILVCDEAQQFSRECFEFVRHLYDTGKGKSRPAVLFVGGEECYKTLYNEPALASRIYIWQEFTPMEPAEVAKNIPLFHPVWANASPELIDFIDQEAGGGTFRMWSKVTHHVLEGMKRRGLSEVDETLARWAIRRSRPARPVRRDDER
;
A
#
# COMPACT_ATOMS: atom_id res chain seq x y z
N MET A 1 -26.60 27.77 26.72
CA MET A 1 -26.21 26.35 26.92
C MET A 1 -26.08 25.73 25.54
N THR A 2 -24.90 25.79 24.97
CA THR A 2 -24.54 25.19 23.69
C THR A 2 -23.89 23.85 23.95
N THR A 3 -24.54 22.79 23.51
CA THR A 3 -24.01 21.43 23.53
C THR A 3 -22.77 21.33 22.64
N PRO A 4 -21.70 20.70 23.08
CA PRO A 4 -20.52 20.47 22.23
C PRO A 4 -20.86 19.46 21.15
N THR A 5 -20.49 19.80 19.92
CA THR A 5 -20.50 18.92 18.73
C THR A 5 -19.56 17.74 18.95
N PRO A 6 -19.91 16.53 18.52
CA PRO A 6 -19.07 15.36 18.74
C PRO A 6 -17.73 15.49 17.98
N ASP A 7 -16.70 15.17 18.73
CA ASP A 7 -15.31 14.99 18.33
C ASP A 7 -15.24 14.03 17.13
N THR A 8 -15.01 14.59 15.94
CA THR A 8 -14.78 13.77 14.74
C THR A 8 -13.35 13.24 14.85
N ALA A 9 -13.24 11.98 15.20
CA ALA A 9 -11.98 11.24 15.22
C ALA A 9 -11.28 11.27 13.84
N PRO A 10 -9.92 11.16 13.80
CA PRO A 10 -9.17 11.05 12.56
C PRO A 10 -9.75 9.96 11.66
N ALA A 11 -9.61 10.11 10.33
CA ALA A 11 -10.12 9.12 9.38
C ALA A 11 -9.74 7.71 9.85
N ASP A 12 -10.76 7.01 10.30
CA ASP A 12 -10.61 5.77 11.06
C ASP A 12 -10.12 4.65 10.14
N ILE A 13 -8.80 4.45 10.10
CA ILE A 13 -8.19 3.27 9.48
C ILE A 13 -8.51 2.02 10.34
N SER A 14 -8.92 2.20 11.61
CA SER A 14 -9.20 1.12 12.56
C SER A 14 -10.44 0.28 12.20
N GLY A 15 -11.32 0.80 11.34
CA GLY A 15 -12.59 0.15 10.97
C GLY A 15 -12.63 -0.45 9.55
N ALA A 16 -11.74 -0.06 8.65
CA ALA A 16 -11.72 -0.64 7.30
C ALA A 16 -10.93 -1.95 7.31
N ASP A 17 -11.62 -3.07 7.12
CA ASP A 17 -10.94 -4.30 6.75
C ASP A 17 -10.09 -4.05 5.50
N PRO A 18 -8.90 -4.67 5.39
CA PRO A 18 -8.03 -4.46 4.24
C PRO A 18 -8.81 -4.77 2.97
N VAL A 19 -9.02 -3.74 2.14
CA VAL A 19 -9.82 -3.88 0.92
C VAL A 19 -9.00 -4.62 -0.12
N PHE A 20 -9.42 -5.83 -0.47
CA PHE A 20 -8.85 -6.53 -1.61
C PHE A 20 -9.11 -5.74 -2.91
N TYR A 21 -8.24 -5.92 -3.89
CA TYR A 21 -8.34 -5.25 -5.21
C TYR A 21 -9.71 -5.42 -5.90
N LEU A 22 -10.34 -6.57 -5.70
CA LEU A 22 -11.72 -6.87 -6.07
C LEU A 22 -12.45 -7.32 -4.81
N ASP A 23 -13.74 -7.02 -4.74
CA ASP A 23 -14.60 -7.59 -3.69
C ASP A 23 -14.74 -9.10 -3.95
N LEU A 24 -13.96 -9.87 -3.19
CA LEU A 24 -13.93 -11.33 -3.25
C LEU A 24 -14.49 -11.87 -1.95
N PRO A 25 -15.74 -12.39 -1.96
CA PRO A 25 -16.28 -13.08 -0.80
C PRO A 25 -15.33 -14.23 -0.39
N ASP A 26 -15.14 -14.40 0.91
CA ASP A 26 -14.29 -15.45 1.50
C ASP A 26 -12.78 -15.33 1.22
N ALA A 27 -12.29 -14.28 0.59
CA ALA A 27 -10.86 -14.04 0.48
C ALA A 27 -10.25 -13.75 1.86
N ARG A 28 -9.07 -14.31 2.10
CA ARG A 28 -8.38 -14.22 3.39
C ARG A 28 -7.05 -13.50 3.23
N ILE A 29 -6.64 -12.83 4.30
CA ILE A 29 -5.28 -12.31 4.41
C ILE A 29 -4.34 -13.51 4.59
N VAL A 30 -3.29 -13.53 3.81
CA VAL A 30 -2.25 -14.56 3.90
C VAL A 30 -0.96 -13.91 4.35
N ALA A 31 -0.34 -14.52 5.35
CA ALA A 31 0.94 -14.06 5.90
C ALA A 31 2.09 -14.48 4.96
N THR A 32 2.34 -13.63 3.95
CA THR A 32 3.53 -13.77 3.08
C THR A 32 4.79 -13.33 3.80
N GLU A 33 5.95 -13.77 3.31
CA GLU A 33 7.24 -13.31 3.85
C GLU A 33 7.36 -11.79 3.79
N ALA A 34 7.01 -11.18 2.66
CA ALA A 34 7.04 -9.73 2.49
C ALA A 34 6.09 -8.98 3.45
N LEU A 35 4.92 -9.56 3.77
CA LEU A 35 3.98 -8.97 4.74
C LEU A 35 4.54 -9.04 6.16
N LEU A 36 5.10 -10.18 6.56
CA LEU A 36 5.69 -10.35 7.89
C LEU A 36 6.89 -9.43 8.07
N GLU A 37 7.80 -9.39 7.11
CA GLU A 37 8.94 -8.48 7.09
C GLU A 37 8.49 -7.00 7.17
N ALA A 38 7.44 -6.62 6.42
CA ALA A 38 6.91 -5.27 6.49
C ALA A 38 6.39 -4.93 7.90
N GLY A 39 5.76 -5.88 8.58
CA GLY A 39 5.31 -5.71 9.96
C GLY A 39 6.46 -5.39 10.91
N GLU A 40 7.55 -6.17 10.85
CA GLU A 40 8.75 -5.96 11.65
C GLU A 40 9.43 -4.63 11.31
N ASN A 41 9.65 -4.35 10.04
CA ASN A 41 10.30 -3.13 9.56
C ASN A 41 9.51 -1.86 9.95
N ILE A 42 8.18 -1.92 9.92
CA ILE A 42 7.31 -0.81 10.34
C ILE A 42 7.42 -0.61 11.85
N ALA A 43 7.38 -1.68 12.65
CA ALA A 43 7.53 -1.59 14.09
C ALA A 43 8.88 -0.95 14.48
N ASP A 44 9.97 -1.43 13.88
CA ASP A 44 11.32 -0.88 14.09
C ASP A 44 11.41 0.59 13.68
N THR A 45 10.79 0.96 12.55
CA THR A 45 10.74 2.36 12.08
C THR A 45 10.00 3.26 13.06
N ILE A 46 8.89 2.78 13.62
CA ILE A 46 8.10 3.52 14.62
C ILE A 46 8.89 3.68 15.91
N ASP A 47 9.52 2.63 16.41
CA ASP A 47 10.28 2.64 17.65
C ASP A 47 11.51 3.56 17.55
N ALA A 48 12.22 3.50 16.42
CA ALA A 48 13.36 4.37 16.14
C ALA A 48 12.96 5.81 15.81
N ARG A 49 11.67 6.12 15.61
CA ARG A 49 11.22 7.42 15.08
C ARG A 49 11.98 7.80 13.80
N ALA A 50 12.10 6.86 12.91
CA ALA A 50 12.89 6.97 11.69
C ALA A 50 12.02 7.16 10.44
N MET A 51 12.66 7.20 9.29
CA MET A 51 12.01 7.16 7.97
C MET A 51 12.31 5.82 7.32
N SER A 52 11.36 5.22 6.63
CA SER A 52 11.58 4.04 5.80
C SER A 52 10.91 4.14 4.43
N CYS A 53 11.38 3.33 3.51
CA CYS A 53 10.86 3.25 2.15
C CYS A 53 10.48 1.80 1.83
N ILE A 54 9.21 1.58 1.51
CA ILE A 54 8.65 0.31 1.05
C ILE A 54 8.31 0.50 -0.43
N TYR A 55 9.00 -0.22 -1.30
CA TYR A 55 8.87 -0.02 -2.75
C TYR A 55 8.76 -1.33 -3.52
N GLY A 56 8.46 -1.25 -4.81
CA GLY A 56 8.31 -2.40 -5.71
C GLY A 56 7.16 -2.18 -6.71
N ASP A 57 6.93 -3.14 -7.56
CA ASP A 57 5.93 -3.06 -8.63
C ASP A 57 4.49 -2.98 -8.11
N ALA A 58 3.60 -2.50 -8.97
CA ALA A 58 2.19 -2.39 -8.63
C ALA A 58 1.53 -3.78 -8.50
N GLY A 59 0.73 -3.96 -7.45
CA GLY A 59 -0.03 -5.20 -7.23
C GLY A 59 0.62 -6.23 -6.34
N LEU A 60 1.80 -5.93 -5.77
CA LEU A 60 2.52 -6.80 -4.84
C LEU A 60 1.99 -6.78 -3.39
N GLY A 61 1.06 -5.88 -3.08
CA GLY A 61 0.43 -5.84 -1.76
C GLY A 61 1.04 -4.82 -0.78
N LYS A 62 1.95 -3.93 -1.20
CA LYS A 62 2.61 -2.95 -0.33
C LYS A 62 1.64 -2.17 0.57
N THR A 63 0.71 -1.43 -0.05
CA THR A 63 -0.30 -0.63 0.67
C THR A 63 -1.11 -1.49 1.65
N PHE A 64 -1.50 -2.69 1.21
CA PHE A 64 -2.22 -3.65 2.05
C PHE A 64 -1.39 -4.06 3.28
N SER A 65 -0.13 -4.45 3.09
CA SER A 65 0.78 -4.87 4.16
C SER A 65 1.03 -3.75 5.17
N VAL A 66 1.22 -2.52 4.67
CA VAL A 66 1.40 -1.34 5.53
C VAL A 66 0.16 -1.07 6.37
N HIS A 67 -1.04 -1.11 5.78
CA HIS A 67 -2.29 -0.90 6.53
C HIS A 67 -2.53 -2.01 7.56
N ALA A 68 -2.27 -3.27 7.20
CA ALA A 68 -2.41 -4.40 8.11
C ALA A 68 -1.48 -4.25 9.33
N ALA A 69 -0.21 -3.95 9.10
CA ALA A 69 0.76 -3.76 10.17
C ALA A 69 0.42 -2.56 11.07
N LEU A 70 0.03 -1.43 10.50
CA LEU A 70 -0.30 -0.22 11.26
C LEU A 70 -1.58 -0.38 12.11
N LYS A 71 -2.54 -1.15 11.62
CA LYS A 71 -3.77 -1.48 12.38
C LYS A 71 -3.44 -2.21 13.69
N GLU A 72 -2.40 -3.05 13.69
CA GLU A 72 -1.96 -3.79 14.88
C GLU A 72 -1.11 -2.95 15.83
N VAL A 73 -0.20 -2.14 15.27
CA VAL A 73 0.87 -1.48 16.05
C VAL A 73 0.43 -0.13 16.61
N ALA A 74 -0.24 0.71 15.83
CA ALA A 74 -0.52 2.09 16.25
C ALA A 74 -1.68 2.75 15.48
N PRO A 75 -2.92 2.21 15.55
CA PRO A 75 -4.04 2.69 14.73
C PRO A 75 -4.36 4.17 14.92
N ASP A 76 -4.28 4.70 16.14
CA ASP A 76 -4.65 6.09 16.48
C ASP A 76 -3.58 7.14 16.18
N LEU A 77 -2.44 6.75 15.64
CA LEU A 77 -1.30 7.64 15.40
C LEU A 77 -0.99 7.83 13.92
N VAL A 78 -1.70 7.14 13.06
CA VAL A 78 -1.47 7.15 11.61
C VAL A 78 -2.08 8.40 10.98
N LEU A 79 -1.26 9.12 10.21
CA LEU A 79 -1.67 10.20 9.33
C LEU A 79 -1.39 9.75 7.89
N LEU A 80 -2.43 9.34 7.18
CA LEU A 80 -2.34 8.87 5.81
C LEU A 80 -2.37 10.06 4.85
N LEU A 81 -1.31 10.20 4.05
CA LEU A 81 -1.18 11.19 2.99
C LEU A 81 -1.36 10.50 1.64
N GLN A 82 -2.50 10.69 1.03
CA GLN A 82 -2.86 10.10 -0.25
C GLN A 82 -3.29 11.17 -1.25
N PHE A 83 -2.74 11.14 -2.47
CA PHE A 83 -3.02 12.12 -3.49
C PHE A 83 -3.48 11.46 -4.80
N ARG A 84 -4.48 12.07 -5.45
CA ARG A 84 -5.03 11.59 -6.74
C ARG A 84 -4.13 11.89 -7.94
N ALA A 85 -3.23 12.86 -7.79
CA ALA A 85 -2.32 13.34 -8.82
C ALA A 85 -1.01 13.78 -8.16
N ARG A 86 -0.04 14.18 -8.97
CA ARG A 86 1.25 14.68 -8.48
C ARG A 86 1.06 15.87 -7.54
N PRO A 87 1.29 15.69 -6.22
CA PRO A 87 1.10 16.76 -5.26
C PRO A 87 2.22 17.81 -5.34
N THR A 88 1.93 18.98 -4.82
CA THR A 88 2.91 20.01 -4.48
C THR A 88 3.12 20.05 -2.95
N PRO A 89 4.17 20.71 -2.45
CA PRO A 89 4.31 20.92 -1.01
C PRO A 89 3.12 21.65 -0.37
N ARG A 90 2.38 22.44 -1.15
CA ARG A 90 1.15 23.08 -0.69
C ARG A 90 0.03 22.07 -0.46
N ASP A 91 -0.09 21.11 -1.36
CA ASP A 91 -1.11 20.05 -1.24
C ASP A 91 -0.83 19.17 0.00
N ILE A 92 0.46 18.84 0.26
CA ILE A 92 0.84 18.12 1.48
C ILE A 92 0.51 18.94 2.75
N ARG A 93 0.71 20.26 2.73
CA ARG A 93 0.30 21.11 3.87
C ARG A 93 -1.21 21.06 4.12
N MET A 94 -2.01 21.15 3.04
CA MET A 94 -3.46 21.08 3.14
C MET A 94 -3.93 19.73 3.66
N GLU A 95 -3.41 18.65 3.09
CA GLU A 95 -3.74 17.30 3.55
C GLU A 95 -3.39 17.08 5.02
N LEU A 96 -2.19 17.52 5.45
CA LEU A 96 -1.80 17.47 6.86
C LEU A 96 -2.70 18.32 7.77
N PHE A 97 -3.20 19.47 7.27
CA PHE A 97 -4.13 20.31 8.02
C PHE A 97 -5.45 19.55 8.25
N ASP A 98 -5.94 18.87 7.22
CA ASP A 98 -7.20 18.14 7.26
C ASP A 98 -7.08 16.86 8.12
N VAL A 99 -6.07 16.02 7.91
CA VAL A 99 -5.89 14.77 8.68
C VAL A 99 -5.50 14.99 10.14
N LEU A 100 -4.92 16.15 10.47
CA LEU A 100 -4.68 16.58 11.84
C LEU A 100 -5.90 17.25 12.49
N HIS A 101 -7.01 17.39 11.74
CA HIS A 101 -8.25 18.05 12.18
C HIS A 101 -8.00 19.41 12.82
N LEU A 102 -7.17 20.24 12.14
CA LEU A 102 -6.85 21.57 12.66
C LEU A 102 -8.03 22.54 12.43
N GLU A 103 -8.38 23.26 13.48
CA GLU A 103 -9.50 24.22 13.41
C GLU A 103 -9.13 25.52 12.69
N GLY A 104 -10.13 26.16 12.10
CA GLY A 104 -10.03 27.47 11.50
C GLY A 104 -9.63 27.43 10.03
N LYS A 105 -9.04 28.52 9.54
CA LYS A 105 -8.56 28.61 8.15
C LYS A 105 -7.09 28.30 8.05
N PRO A 106 -6.67 27.51 7.05
CA PRO A 106 -5.25 27.27 6.81
C PRO A 106 -4.48 28.58 6.61
N PRO A 107 -3.28 28.74 7.20
CA PRO A 107 -2.48 29.93 7.00
C PRO A 107 -2.13 30.16 5.54
N ALA A 108 -2.23 31.42 5.09
CA ALA A 108 -1.90 31.79 3.70
C ALA A 108 -0.37 31.75 3.44
N HIS A 109 0.42 32.12 4.44
CA HIS A 109 1.88 32.13 4.33
C HIS A 109 2.49 30.75 4.62
N PRO A 110 3.33 30.21 3.72
CA PRO A 110 3.95 28.90 3.91
C PRO A 110 4.70 28.73 5.25
N SER A 111 5.45 29.76 5.68
CA SER A 111 6.21 29.71 6.92
C SER A 111 5.35 29.63 8.18
N GLU A 112 4.19 30.28 8.17
CA GLU A 112 3.21 30.19 9.26
C GLU A 112 2.54 28.83 9.29
N PHE A 113 2.20 28.32 8.10
CA PHE A 113 1.63 27.00 7.95
C PHE A 113 2.60 25.91 8.43
N ASP A 114 3.87 25.97 8.02
CA ASP A 114 4.88 25.02 8.47
C ASP A 114 5.04 25.07 9.98
N ARG A 115 5.00 26.25 10.60
CA ARG A 115 5.06 26.42 12.06
C ARG A 115 3.85 25.78 12.76
N LEU A 116 2.66 25.95 12.21
CA LEU A 116 1.44 25.33 12.72
C LEU A 116 1.55 23.81 12.66
N LEU A 117 1.91 23.24 11.50
CA LEU A 117 2.04 21.80 11.30
C LEU A 117 3.11 21.20 12.24
N LYS A 118 4.27 21.82 12.37
CA LYS A 118 5.33 21.37 13.28
C LYS A 118 4.87 21.32 14.73
N ARG A 119 4.13 22.32 15.19
CA ARG A 119 3.57 22.32 16.55
C ARG A 119 2.53 21.23 16.74
N SER A 120 1.71 20.98 15.73
CA SER A 120 0.65 19.97 15.78
C SER A 120 1.25 18.56 15.74
N LEU A 121 2.21 18.30 14.87
CA LEU A 121 2.92 17.03 14.80
C LEU A 121 3.72 16.71 16.08
N ALA A 122 4.18 17.74 16.80
CA ALA A 122 4.90 17.55 18.05
C ALA A 122 4.02 17.17 19.26
N ARG A 123 2.69 17.20 19.12
CA ARG A 123 1.76 16.88 20.23
C ARG A 123 1.68 15.38 20.52
N ARG A 124 1.78 14.54 19.50
CA ARG A 124 1.68 13.08 19.59
C ARG A 124 2.75 12.42 18.71
N PRO A 125 3.15 11.19 19.01
CA PRO A 125 4.15 10.46 18.23
C PRO A 125 3.57 9.92 16.90
N TYR A 126 3.09 10.80 16.04
CA TYR A 126 2.44 10.44 14.78
C TYR A 126 3.32 9.63 13.85
N ILE A 127 2.66 8.91 12.96
CA ILE A 127 3.23 8.13 11.87
C ILE A 127 2.69 8.71 10.57
N LEU A 128 3.55 9.34 9.78
CA LEU A 128 3.20 9.86 8.45
C LEU A 128 3.34 8.72 7.44
N VAL A 129 2.24 8.33 6.81
CA VAL A 129 2.24 7.35 5.72
C VAL A 129 2.04 8.09 4.41
N CYS A 130 3.08 8.15 3.59
CA CYS A 130 3.05 8.73 2.26
C CYS A 130 2.82 7.60 1.26
N ASP A 131 1.56 7.30 0.97
CA ASP A 131 1.20 6.26 0.00
C ASP A 131 1.24 6.81 -1.44
N GLU A 132 1.47 5.91 -2.42
CA GLU A 132 1.71 6.28 -3.82
C GLU A 132 2.85 7.32 -3.99
N ALA A 133 3.89 7.20 -3.14
CA ALA A 133 4.97 8.19 -3.05
C ALA A 133 5.79 8.35 -4.34
N GLN A 134 5.67 7.44 -5.32
CA GLN A 134 6.23 7.66 -6.67
C GLN A 134 5.61 8.86 -7.40
N GLN A 135 4.49 9.39 -6.91
CA GLN A 135 3.88 10.61 -7.45
C GLN A 135 4.50 11.89 -6.87
N PHE A 136 5.29 11.77 -5.79
CA PHE A 136 5.91 12.92 -5.15
C PHE A 136 7.03 13.49 -6.01
N SER A 137 7.08 14.82 -6.11
CA SER A 137 8.26 15.51 -6.62
C SER A 137 9.37 15.52 -5.55
N ARG A 138 10.59 15.82 -5.96
CA ARG A 138 11.71 16.00 -5.03
C ARG A 138 11.38 17.01 -3.92
N GLU A 139 10.73 18.12 -4.27
CA GLU A 139 10.33 19.15 -3.31
C GLU A 139 9.33 18.63 -2.25
N CYS A 140 8.48 17.68 -2.63
CA CYS A 140 7.56 17.02 -1.70
C CYS A 140 8.31 16.15 -0.70
N PHE A 141 9.26 15.32 -1.16
CA PHE A 141 10.12 14.54 -0.27
C PHE A 141 10.92 15.43 0.68
N GLU A 142 11.53 16.51 0.15
CA GLU A 142 12.26 17.49 0.94
C GLU A 142 11.38 18.19 1.98
N PHE A 143 10.12 18.46 1.63
CA PHE A 143 9.17 19.05 2.57
C PHE A 143 8.82 18.08 3.72
N VAL A 144 8.55 16.82 3.42
CA VAL A 144 8.32 15.78 4.45
C VAL A 144 9.56 15.62 5.33
N ARG A 145 10.77 15.55 4.72
CA ARG A 145 12.04 15.55 5.46
C ARG A 145 12.17 16.75 6.40
N HIS A 146 11.83 17.95 5.93
CA HIS A 146 11.88 19.15 6.76
C HIS A 146 10.96 19.09 7.98
N LEU A 147 9.76 18.51 7.83
CA LEU A 147 8.87 18.27 8.97
C LEU A 147 9.47 17.25 9.94
N TYR A 148 10.04 16.17 9.43
CA TYR A 148 10.72 15.14 10.21
C TYR A 148 11.93 15.70 10.97
N ASP A 149 12.84 16.41 10.31
CA ASP A 149 14.06 16.94 10.91
C ASP A 149 13.81 17.96 12.02
N THR A 150 12.64 18.60 12.04
CA THR A 150 12.28 19.57 13.09
C THR A 150 11.75 18.91 14.36
N GLY A 151 11.32 17.66 14.30
CA GLY A 151 10.93 16.88 15.47
C GLY A 151 12.15 16.46 16.31
N LYS A 152 11.98 16.34 17.63
CA LYS A 152 13.05 15.91 18.53
C LYS A 152 12.58 14.79 19.46
N GLY A 153 13.38 13.75 19.59
CA GLY A 153 13.08 12.62 20.47
C GLY A 153 11.69 12.05 20.20
N LYS A 154 10.88 11.89 21.23
CA LYS A 154 9.54 11.30 21.14
C LYS A 154 8.52 12.12 20.33
N SER A 155 8.78 13.40 20.06
CA SER A 155 7.91 14.25 19.24
C SER A 155 8.25 14.22 17.75
N ARG A 156 9.28 13.49 17.34
CA ARG A 156 9.60 13.27 15.93
C ARG A 156 8.59 12.29 15.35
N PRO A 157 7.92 12.58 14.23
CA PRO A 157 7.06 11.59 13.57
C PRO A 157 7.93 10.45 13.00
N ALA A 158 7.40 9.24 12.97
CA ALA A 158 7.91 8.24 12.04
C ALA A 158 7.38 8.52 10.63
N VAL A 159 8.10 8.13 9.58
CA VAL A 159 7.67 8.36 8.19
C VAL A 159 7.81 7.08 7.38
N LEU A 160 6.73 6.68 6.73
CA LEU A 160 6.71 5.55 5.81
C LEU A 160 6.44 6.08 4.39
N PHE A 161 7.41 5.97 3.50
CA PHE A 161 7.20 6.18 2.07
C PHE A 161 6.83 4.84 1.44
N VAL A 162 5.67 4.77 0.81
CA VAL A 162 5.15 3.57 0.16
C VAL A 162 4.94 3.89 -1.31
N GLY A 163 5.60 3.15 -2.21
CA GLY A 163 5.50 3.51 -3.61
C GLY A 163 6.09 2.50 -4.60
N GLY A 164 6.14 2.91 -5.85
CA GLY A 164 6.80 2.18 -6.92
C GLY A 164 8.31 2.45 -6.97
N GLU A 165 8.97 1.87 -7.96
CA GLU A 165 10.41 2.00 -8.21
C GLU A 165 10.87 3.48 -8.30
N GLU A 166 10.06 4.37 -8.84
CA GLU A 166 10.40 5.80 -8.94
C GLU A 166 10.47 6.49 -7.56
N CYS A 167 9.73 5.99 -6.56
CA CYS A 167 9.88 6.45 -5.17
C CYS A 167 11.28 6.11 -4.65
N TYR A 168 11.70 4.85 -4.80
CA TYR A 168 13.04 4.39 -4.43
C TYR A 168 14.12 5.22 -5.12
N LYS A 169 14.06 5.35 -6.46
CA LYS A 169 15.06 6.10 -7.24
C LYS A 169 15.20 7.56 -6.79
N THR A 170 14.08 8.23 -6.56
CA THR A 170 14.09 9.63 -6.12
C THR A 170 14.73 9.76 -4.74
N LEU A 171 14.39 8.90 -3.79
CA LEU A 171 14.94 8.94 -2.45
C LEU A 171 16.44 8.56 -2.44
N TYR A 172 16.80 7.50 -3.18
CA TYR A 172 18.17 6.96 -3.20
C TYR A 172 19.16 7.92 -3.86
N ASN A 173 18.76 8.60 -4.93
CA ASN A 173 19.64 9.51 -5.68
C ASN A 173 19.84 10.87 -4.98
N GLU A 174 19.14 11.14 -3.88
CA GLU A 174 19.28 12.36 -3.11
C GLU A 174 19.97 12.06 -1.77
N PRO A 175 21.27 12.33 -1.62
CA PRO A 175 22.02 11.96 -0.42
C PRO A 175 21.40 12.47 0.88
N ALA A 176 20.78 13.66 0.87
CA ALA A 176 20.11 14.24 2.02
C ALA A 176 18.85 13.46 2.43
N LEU A 177 18.17 12.81 1.50
CA LEU A 177 17.01 11.94 1.76
C LEU A 177 17.48 10.54 2.11
N ALA A 178 18.35 9.96 1.26
CA ALA A 178 18.85 8.60 1.44
C ALA A 178 19.47 8.36 2.82
N SER A 179 20.23 9.34 3.34
CA SER A 179 20.87 9.25 4.65
C SER A 179 19.88 9.23 5.84
N ARG A 180 18.61 9.51 5.63
CA ARG A 180 17.57 9.50 6.65
C ARG A 180 16.68 8.27 6.60
N ILE A 181 16.76 7.53 5.49
CA ILE A 181 16.02 6.27 5.38
C ILE A 181 16.74 5.22 6.21
N TYR A 182 16.06 4.75 7.23
CA TYR A 182 16.54 3.74 8.18
C TYR A 182 16.41 2.33 7.61
N ILE A 183 15.25 2.04 6.96
CA ILE A 183 14.98 0.74 6.35
C ILE A 183 14.50 0.93 4.92
N TRP A 184 15.07 0.15 4.02
CA TRP A 184 14.63 0.00 2.64
C TRP A 184 14.09 -1.41 2.46
N GLN A 185 12.82 -1.54 2.11
CA GLN A 185 12.21 -2.84 1.82
C GLN A 185 11.69 -2.88 0.38
N GLU A 186 12.19 -3.82 -0.39
CA GLU A 186 11.69 -4.12 -1.71
C GLU A 186 10.61 -5.20 -1.64
N PHE A 187 9.45 -4.93 -2.23
CA PHE A 187 8.43 -5.95 -2.48
C PHE A 187 8.67 -6.56 -3.84
N THR A 188 8.92 -7.85 -3.85
CA THR A 188 9.05 -8.67 -5.06
C THR A 188 7.84 -9.60 -5.23
N PRO A 189 7.59 -10.12 -6.44
CA PRO A 189 6.62 -11.19 -6.63
C PRO A 189 6.96 -12.40 -5.75
N MET A 190 5.93 -13.10 -5.27
CA MET A 190 6.10 -14.37 -4.56
C MET A 190 6.82 -15.39 -5.44
N GLU A 191 7.79 -16.09 -4.85
CA GLU A 191 8.43 -17.23 -5.51
C GLU A 191 7.43 -18.39 -5.69
N PRO A 192 7.61 -19.28 -6.68
CA PRO A 192 6.68 -20.37 -6.96
C PRO A 192 6.34 -21.24 -5.74
N ALA A 193 7.31 -21.49 -4.86
CA ALA A 193 7.10 -22.25 -3.62
C ALA A 193 6.19 -21.50 -2.64
N GLU A 194 6.32 -20.19 -2.58
CA GLU A 194 5.47 -19.32 -1.76
C GLU A 194 4.06 -19.21 -2.33
N VAL A 195 3.91 -19.12 -3.65
CA VAL A 195 2.61 -19.16 -4.35
C VAL A 195 1.89 -20.47 -4.03
N ALA A 196 2.54 -21.61 -4.20
CA ALA A 196 1.97 -22.93 -3.93
C ALA A 196 1.49 -23.08 -2.48
N LYS A 197 2.17 -22.46 -1.52
CA LYS A 197 1.80 -22.44 -0.10
C LYS A 197 0.63 -21.50 0.19
N ASN A 198 0.64 -20.31 -0.38
CA ASN A 198 -0.21 -19.20 0.03
C ASN A 198 -1.53 -19.12 -0.74
N ILE A 199 -1.58 -19.49 -2.01
CA ILE A 199 -2.80 -19.38 -2.80
C ILE A 199 -3.93 -20.30 -2.33
N PRO A 200 -3.69 -21.54 -1.89
CA PRO A 200 -4.72 -22.37 -1.26
C PRO A 200 -5.33 -21.77 0.01
N LEU A 201 -4.58 -20.91 0.72
CA LEU A 201 -5.04 -20.20 1.92
C LEU A 201 -5.77 -18.90 1.59
N PHE A 202 -5.45 -18.30 0.45
CA PHE A 202 -6.01 -17.01 0.02
C PHE A 202 -7.52 -17.07 -0.20
N HIS A 203 -8.00 -18.15 -0.83
CA HIS A 203 -9.43 -18.29 -1.10
C HIS A 203 -9.85 -19.78 -1.14
N PRO A 204 -11.01 -20.15 -0.55
CA PRO A 204 -11.47 -21.54 -0.48
C PRO A 204 -11.56 -22.26 -1.84
N VAL A 205 -11.79 -21.53 -2.92
CA VAL A 205 -11.84 -22.11 -4.29
C VAL A 205 -10.55 -22.79 -4.69
N TRP A 206 -9.44 -22.43 -4.08
CA TRP A 206 -8.10 -23.00 -4.34
C TRP A 206 -7.69 -24.08 -3.35
N ALA A 207 -8.46 -24.30 -2.27
CA ALA A 207 -8.06 -25.19 -1.18
C ALA A 207 -7.79 -26.64 -1.63
N ASN A 208 -8.50 -27.10 -2.66
CA ASN A 208 -8.35 -28.44 -3.24
C ASN A 208 -7.69 -28.42 -4.63
N ALA A 209 -7.21 -27.28 -5.10
CA ALA A 209 -6.52 -27.19 -6.40
C ALA A 209 -5.18 -27.94 -6.32
N SER A 210 -4.83 -28.69 -7.36
CA SER A 210 -3.55 -29.39 -7.40
C SER A 210 -2.38 -28.38 -7.49
N PRO A 211 -1.21 -28.70 -6.93
CA PRO A 211 -0.02 -27.85 -7.07
C PRO A 211 0.31 -27.52 -8.53
N GLU A 212 0.13 -28.47 -9.43
CA GLU A 212 0.38 -28.30 -10.87
C GLU A 212 -0.56 -27.28 -11.50
N LEU A 213 -1.84 -27.26 -11.06
CA LEU A 213 -2.82 -26.27 -11.54
C LEU A 213 -2.47 -24.87 -11.02
N ILE A 214 -2.05 -24.74 -9.76
CA ILE A 214 -1.62 -23.46 -9.18
C ILE A 214 -0.37 -22.95 -9.92
N ASP A 215 0.64 -23.81 -10.11
CA ASP A 215 1.86 -23.46 -10.82
C ASP A 215 1.56 -23.03 -12.27
N PHE A 216 0.73 -23.80 -12.97
CA PHE A 216 0.27 -23.45 -14.33
C PHE A 216 -0.40 -22.06 -14.36
N ILE A 217 -1.30 -21.76 -13.41
CA ILE A 217 -1.99 -20.46 -13.35
C ILE A 217 -1.00 -19.34 -13.06
N ASP A 218 -0.06 -19.58 -12.15
CA ASP A 218 0.92 -18.56 -11.78
C ASP A 218 1.85 -18.23 -12.93
N GLN A 219 2.41 -19.22 -13.60
CA GLN A 219 3.26 -19.03 -14.78
C GLN A 219 2.52 -18.32 -15.92
N GLU A 220 1.28 -18.66 -16.13
CA GLU A 220 0.47 -18.09 -17.24
C GLU A 220 -0.12 -16.72 -16.90
N ALA A 221 -0.44 -16.41 -15.65
CA ALA A 221 -1.13 -15.18 -15.31
C ALA A 221 -0.75 -14.58 -13.94
N GLY A 222 -0.59 -15.38 -12.91
CA GLY A 222 -0.40 -14.92 -11.53
C GLY A 222 0.87 -14.08 -11.37
N GLY A 223 1.99 -14.63 -11.84
CA GLY A 223 3.31 -14.01 -11.76
C GLY A 223 3.64 -13.59 -10.33
N GLY A 224 3.30 -14.42 -9.35
CA GLY A 224 3.55 -14.16 -7.94
C GLY A 224 2.81 -12.95 -7.35
N THR A 225 1.76 -12.40 -8.01
CA THR A 225 1.13 -11.16 -7.56
C THR A 225 -0.32 -11.35 -7.12
N PHE A 226 -0.68 -10.89 -5.93
CA PHE A 226 -2.06 -10.96 -5.43
C PHE A 226 -3.07 -10.24 -6.32
N ARG A 227 -2.70 -9.16 -6.98
CA ARG A 227 -3.61 -8.45 -7.89
C ARG A 227 -4.04 -9.33 -9.05
N MET A 228 -3.12 -10.12 -9.62
CA MET A 228 -3.46 -11.03 -10.70
C MET A 228 -4.22 -12.25 -10.19
N TRP A 229 -3.81 -12.81 -9.06
CA TRP A 229 -4.54 -13.90 -8.41
C TRP A 229 -5.97 -13.50 -8.04
N SER A 230 -6.20 -12.28 -7.54
CA SER A 230 -7.55 -11.76 -7.29
C SER A 230 -8.40 -11.71 -8.55
N LYS A 231 -7.83 -11.25 -9.68
CA LYS A 231 -8.54 -11.24 -10.97
C LYS A 231 -8.89 -12.66 -11.44
N VAL A 232 -7.93 -13.56 -11.39
CA VAL A 232 -8.16 -14.96 -11.81
C VAL A 232 -9.21 -15.61 -10.91
N THR A 233 -9.12 -15.43 -9.59
CA THR A 233 -10.10 -15.95 -8.63
C THR A 233 -11.50 -15.43 -8.93
N HIS A 234 -11.66 -14.13 -9.14
CA HIS A 234 -12.94 -13.54 -9.47
C HIS A 234 -13.55 -14.17 -10.76
N HIS A 235 -12.74 -14.33 -11.81
CA HIS A 235 -13.21 -14.95 -13.04
C HIS A 235 -13.52 -16.44 -12.88
N VAL A 236 -12.74 -17.16 -12.08
CA VAL A 236 -13.02 -18.56 -11.75
C VAL A 236 -14.38 -18.69 -11.05
N LEU A 237 -14.64 -17.90 -10.02
CA LEU A 237 -15.92 -17.89 -9.30
C LEU A 237 -17.10 -17.59 -10.23
N GLU A 238 -16.96 -16.59 -11.09
CA GLU A 238 -17.93 -16.25 -12.13
C GLU A 238 -18.18 -17.43 -13.09
N GLY A 239 -17.11 -18.08 -13.55
CA GLY A 239 -17.19 -19.23 -14.45
C GLY A 239 -17.84 -20.45 -13.81
N MET A 240 -17.51 -20.75 -12.57
CA MET A 240 -18.13 -21.83 -11.77
C MET A 240 -19.64 -21.60 -11.65
N LYS A 241 -20.03 -20.38 -11.23
CA LYS A 241 -21.45 -20.01 -11.08
C LYS A 241 -22.22 -20.17 -12.39
N ARG A 242 -21.66 -19.73 -13.52
CA ARG A 242 -22.32 -19.79 -14.83
C ARG A 242 -22.45 -21.20 -15.37
N ARG A 243 -21.52 -22.10 -15.04
CA ARG A 243 -21.46 -23.47 -15.58
C ARG A 243 -21.95 -24.53 -14.62
N GLY A 244 -22.28 -24.16 -13.37
CA GLY A 244 -22.69 -25.10 -12.32
C GLY A 244 -21.56 -26.04 -11.89
N LEU A 245 -20.30 -25.56 -11.89
CA LEU A 245 -19.13 -26.36 -11.50
C LEU A 245 -18.89 -26.22 -10.00
N SER A 246 -18.47 -27.30 -9.35
CA SER A 246 -18.09 -27.37 -7.94
C SER A 246 -16.57 -27.26 -7.70
N GLU A 247 -15.77 -27.51 -8.73
CA GLU A 247 -14.31 -27.52 -8.67
C GLU A 247 -13.70 -26.80 -9.86
N VAL A 248 -12.45 -26.38 -9.69
CA VAL A 248 -11.69 -25.70 -10.75
C VAL A 248 -10.94 -26.73 -11.56
N ASP A 249 -11.22 -26.78 -12.85
CA ASP A 249 -10.46 -27.56 -13.83
C ASP A 249 -9.55 -26.67 -14.68
N GLU A 250 -8.66 -27.27 -15.44
CA GLU A 250 -7.74 -26.59 -16.32
C GLU A 250 -8.48 -25.79 -17.42
N THR A 251 -9.61 -26.26 -17.89
CA THR A 251 -10.43 -25.56 -18.92
C THR A 251 -10.97 -24.25 -18.38
N LEU A 252 -11.49 -24.27 -17.15
CA LEU A 252 -11.97 -23.07 -16.46
C LEU A 252 -10.82 -22.11 -16.15
N ALA A 253 -9.69 -22.64 -15.66
CA ALA A 253 -8.50 -21.86 -15.40
C ALA A 253 -7.99 -21.12 -16.64
N ARG A 254 -7.86 -21.82 -17.78
CA ARG A 254 -7.47 -21.22 -19.08
C ARG A 254 -8.45 -20.13 -19.54
N TRP A 255 -9.74 -20.32 -19.29
CA TRP A 255 -10.75 -19.30 -19.62
C TRP A 255 -10.60 -18.07 -18.70
N ALA A 256 -10.40 -18.25 -17.40
CA ALA A 256 -10.19 -17.17 -16.45
C ALA A 256 -8.89 -16.37 -16.73
N ILE A 257 -7.80 -17.07 -17.04
CA ILE A 257 -6.51 -16.48 -17.44
C ILE A 257 -6.69 -15.54 -18.64
N ARG A 258 -7.38 -16.02 -19.70
CA ARG A 258 -7.62 -15.20 -20.90
C ARG A 258 -8.39 -13.91 -20.61
N ARG A 259 -9.29 -13.93 -19.63
CA ARG A 259 -10.05 -12.74 -19.22
C ARG A 259 -9.25 -11.80 -18.31
N SER A 260 -8.29 -12.32 -17.59
CA SER A 260 -7.46 -11.55 -16.64
C SER A 260 -6.34 -10.76 -17.33
N ARG A 261 -5.96 -11.15 -18.54
CA ARG A 261 -4.90 -10.50 -19.32
C ARG A 261 -5.46 -9.65 -20.45
N PRO A 262 -4.79 -8.54 -20.82
CA PRO A 262 -5.10 -7.84 -22.06
C PRO A 262 -4.86 -8.77 -23.24
N ALA A 263 -5.70 -8.70 -24.26
CA ALA A 263 -5.46 -9.41 -25.52
C ALA A 263 -4.08 -9.00 -26.05
N ARG A 264 -3.19 -9.97 -26.33
CA ARG A 264 -1.94 -9.66 -27.02
C ARG A 264 -2.31 -8.98 -28.34
N PRO A 265 -1.73 -7.82 -28.66
CA PRO A 265 -1.92 -7.24 -29.97
C PRO A 265 -1.48 -8.30 -31.00
N VAL A 266 -2.36 -8.65 -31.91
CA VAL A 266 -2.02 -9.51 -33.06
C VAL A 266 -0.92 -8.77 -33.80
N ARG A 267 0.31 -9.28 -33.75
CA ARG A 267 1.34 -8.84 -34.71
C ARG A 267 0.75 -9.17 -36.07
N ARG A 268 0.35 -8.17 -36.81
CA ARG A 268 0.20 -8.29 -38.24
C ARG A 268 1.64 -8.45 -38.76
N ASP A 269 2.07 -9.69 -38.85
CA ASP A 269 3.26 -10.01 -39.62
C ASP A 269 2.97 -9.60 -41.05
N ASP A 270 3.81 -8.73 -41.51
CA ASP A 270 3.78 -8.10 -42.80
C ASP A 270 3.52 -9.11 -43.93
N GLU A 271 2.37 -9.01 -44.56
CA GLU A 271 2.26 -9.33 -45.96
C GLU A 271 3.04 -8.28 -46.76
N ARG A 272 4.29 -8.59 -47.11
CA ARG A 272 4.97 -8.07 -48.29
C ARG A 272 5.91 -9.12 -48.87
#